data_5f1219dd90a30464c127b047259a2521
#
_entry.id   5f1219dd90a30464c127b047259a2521
#
_cell.length_a   1.000
_cell.length_b   1.000
_cell.length_c   1.000
_cell.angle_alpha   90.00
_cell.angle_beta   90.00
_cell.angle_gamma   90.00
#
_symmetry.space_group_name_H-M   'P 1'
#
loop_
_entity.id
_entity.type
_entity.pdbx_description
1 polymer ?
#
loop_
_entity_poly.entity_id
_entity_poly.type
_entity_poly.pdbx_seq_one_letter_code
_entity_poly.pdbx_strand_id
1 'polypeptide(L)'
;VFQSYALWPHMTVFDNVAFGLRIRKENSETIAKKVASALDRMQIGEFAKRYPTELSGGQQQRVAIARAIVSEPRLLLLDEPLSNLDAKLRVDMRAELKRLHHETGTTIIYVTHDQVEALTMSTRIALYRKGELVQVAPPLELYDNPVNLYTADFIGNPSINFVKGTAQVEAGGMRVDSSLGQLGFERGDMTEAAPQSGSVDVTIGVRPEQLSISRQADDAHWVEGRVYSGMPAGSETLVSVRVGDTMLTVKELGSTHYASDEPVYLGFNPKKVNVFETKSENLIKYCV
;
A
#
# COMPACT_ATOMS: atom_id res chain seq x y z
N VAL A 1 -20.43 4.90 -3.23
CA VAL A 1 -20.72 3.66 -2.48
C VAL A 1 -20.27 3.89 -1.06
N PHE A 2 -21.14 3.72 -0.10
CA PHE A 2 -20.84 3.85 1.33
C PHE A 2 -20.32 2.53 1.90
N GLN A 3 -19.58 2.58 2.98
CA GLN A 3 -19.06 1.43 3.72
C GLN A 3 -20.16 0.44 4.16
N SER A 4 -21.36 0.94 4.50
CA SER A 4 -22.54 0.14 4.87
C SER A 4 -23.38 -0.34 3.67
N TYR A 5 -22.89 -0.12 2.43
CA TYR A 5 -23.57 -0.40 1.15
C TYR A 5 -24.87 0.37 0.93
N ALA A 6 -25.59 0.76 1.98
CA ALA A 6 -26.84 1.52 1.96
C ALA A 6 -27.87 0.99 0.94
N LEU A 7 -28.06 -0.32 0.89
CA LEU A 7 -29.11 -0.95 0.06
C LEU A 7 -30.47 -0.78 0.72
N TRP A 8 -31.51 -0.62 -0.12
CA TRP A 8 -32.89 -0.58 0.36
C TRP A 8 -33.38 -2.01 0.64
N PRO A 9 -33.62 -2.40 1.90
CA PRO A 9 -33.90 -3.80 2.25
C PRO A 9 -35.25 -4.31 1.73
N HIS A 10 -36.19 -3.40 1.46
CA HIS A 10 -37.54 -3.70 0.94
C HIS A 10 -37.60 -3.74 -0.59
N MET A 11 -36.49 -3.53 -1.28
CA MET A 11 -36.37 -3.61 -2.73
C MET A 11 -35.55 -4.82 -3.13
N THR A 12 -35.90 -5.46 -4.25
CA THR A 12 -35.08 -6.51 -4.84
C THR A 12 -33.72 -5.96 -5.29
N VAL A 13 -32.77 -6.83 -5.61
CA VAL A 13 -31.50 -6.46 -6.23
C VAL A 13 -31.74 -5.67 -7.52
N PHE A 14 -32.63 -6.15 -8.37
CA PHE A 14 -33.01 -5.45 -9.61
C PHE A 14 -33.52 -4.04 -9.32
N ASP A 15 -34.43 -3.90 -8.36
CA ASP A 15 -35.03 -2.60 -8.01
C ASP A 15 -34.05 -1.64 -7.37
N ASN A 16 -33.14 -2.14 -6.54
CA ASN A 16 -32.02 -1.35 -6.00
C ASN A 16 -31.16 -0.75 -7.11
N VAL A 17 -30.79 -1.55 -8.10
CA VAL A 17 -29.96 -1.09 -9.22
C VAL A 17 -30.75 -0.18 -10.17
N ALA A 18 -32.02 -0.51 -10.45
CA ALA A 18 -32.88 0.26 -11.35
C ALA A 18 -33.29 1.64 -10.80
N PHE A 19 -33.19 1.85 -9.49
CA PHE A 19 -33.78 3.00 -8.80
C PHE A 19 -33.37 4.35 -9.41
N GLY A 20 -32.07 4.55 -9.63
CA GLY A 20 -31.55 5.80 -10.21
C GLY A 20 -32.06 6.05 -11.64
N LEU A 21 -32.20 5.01 -12.44
CA LEU A 21 -32.69 5.08 -13.82
C LEU A 21 -34.21 5.42 -13.85
N ARG A 22 -34.99 4.86 -12.91
CA ARG A 22 -36.42 5.19 -12.75
C ARG A 22 -36.62 6.66 -12.39
N ILE A 23 -35.79 7.21 -11.49
CA ILE A 23 -35.85 8.65 -11.16
C ILE A 23 -35.56 9.51 -12.39
N ARG A 24 -34.65 9.08 -13.24
CA ARG A 24 -34.35 9.74 -14.54
C ARG A 24 -35.44 9.53 -15.59
N LYS A 25 -36.49 8.76 -15.27
CA LYS A 25 -37.62 8.44 -16.16
C LYS A 25 -37.19 7.75 -17.45
N GLU A 26 -36.14 6.92 -17.39
CA GLU A 26 -35.78 6.05 -18.53
C GLU A 26 -36.90 5.05 -18.81
N ASN A 27 -37.06 4.60 -20.07
CA ASN A 27 -38.06 3.63 -20.42
C ASN A 27 -37.71 2.24 -19.84
N SER A 28 -38.73 1.39 -19.66
CA SER A 28 -38.62 0.08 -19.01
C SER A 28 -37.66 -0.88 -19.74
N GLU A 29 -37.61 -0.83 -21.08
CA GLU A 29 -36.72 -1.67 -21.86
C GLU A 29 -35.26 -1.29 -21.66
N THR A 30 -34.94 0.03 -21.67
CA THR A 30 -33.63 0.54 -21.41
C THR A 30 -33.19 0.22 -19.98
N ILE A 31 -34.08 0.38 -18.98
CA ILE A 31 -33.81 0.00 -17.59
C ILE A 31 -33.44 -1.48 -17.49
N ALA A 32 -34.25 -2.36 -18.06
CA ALA A 32 -34.00 -3.79 -18.01
C ALA A 32 -32.65 -4.16 -18.63
N LYS A 33 -32.28 -3.58 -19.77
CA LYS A 33 -31.02 -3.81 -20.47
C LYS A 33 -29.82 -3.30 -19.65
N LYS A 34 -29.89 -2.06 -19.15
CA LYS A 34 -28.78 -1.47 -18.34
C LYS A 34 -28.58 -2.21 -17.02
N VAL A 35 -29.67 -2.55 -16.32
CA VAL A 35 -29.59 -3.31 -15.06
C VAL A 35 -29.02 -4.69 -15.29
N ALA A 36 -29.48 -5.42 -16.33
CA ALA A 36 -28.93 -6.73 -16.65
C ALA A 36 -27.42 -6.64 -16.92
N SER A 37 -26.99 -5.68 -17.73
CA SER A 37 -25.55 -5.45 -17.99
C SER A 37 -24.74 -5.11 -16.73
N ALA A 38 -25.29 -4.28 -15.85
CA ALA A 38 -24.59 -3.92 -14.60
C ALA A 38 -24.49 -5.11 -13.63
N LEU A 39 -25.54 -5.93 -13.54
CA LEU A 39 -25.55 -7.14 -12.72
C LEU A 39 -24.61 -8.22 -13.27
N ASP A 40 -24.55 -8.36 -14.58
CA ASP A 40 -23.66 -9.30 -15.27
C ASP A 40 -22.18 -8.94 -15.05
N ARG A 41 -21.83 -7.67 -15.21
CA ARG A 41 -20.48 -7.16 -14.92
C ARG A 41 -20.05 -7.47 -13.48
N MET A 42 -20.96 -7.43 -12.51
CA MET A 42 -20.71 -7.77 -11.11
C MET A 42 -20.90 -9.26 -10.81
N GLN A 43 -21.22 -10.10 -11.81
CA GLN A 43 -21.44 -11.54 -11.66
C GLN A 43 -22.50 -11.88 -10.60
N ILE A 44 -23.60 -11.12 -10.57
CA ILE A 44 -24.73 -11.28 -9.64
C ILE A 44 -26.09 -11.29 -10.33
N GLY A 45 -26.14 -11.56 -11.63
CA GLY A 45 -27.38 -11.61 -12.41
C GLY A 45 -28.41 -12.60 -11.88
N GLU A 46 -27.96 -13.75 -11.36
CA GLU A 46 -28.83 -14.77 -10.76
C GLU A 46 -29.58 -14.29 -9.50
N PHE A 47 -29.09 -13.26 -8.81
CA PHE A 47 -29.68 -12.71 -7.60
C PHE A 47 -30.65 -11.55 -7.87
N ALA A 48 -30.94 -11.21 -9.12
CA ALA A 48 -31.75 -10.04 -9.49
C ALA A 48 -33.10 -9.95 -8.76
N LYS A 49 -33.73 -11.09 -8.46
CA LYS A 49 -35.04 -11.18 -7.79
C LYS A 49 -34.96 -11.30 -6.27
N ARG A 50 -33.76 -11.46 -5.68
CA ARG A 50 -33.56 -11.58 -4.24
C ARG A 50 -33.58 -10.21 -3.55
N TYR A 51 -33.82 -10.23 -2.25
CA TYR A 51 -33.71 -9.05 -1.39
C TYR A 51 -32.30 -8.99 -0.78
N PRO A 52 -31.81 -7.80 -0.39
CA PRO A 52 -30.48 -7.64 0.25
C PRO A 52 -30.26 -8.54 1.46
N THR A 53 -31.30 -8.79 2.25
CA THR A 53 -31.24 -9.66 3.44
C THR A 53 -30.95 -11.13 3.13
N GLU A 54 -31.15 -11.54 1.89
CA GLU A 54 -30.88 -12.91 1.41
C GLU A 54 -29.49 -13.08 0.81
N LEU A 55 -28.63 -12.03 0.88
CA LEU A 55 -27.34 -11.96 0.26
C LEU A 55 -26.20 -11.92 1.30
N SER A 56 -25.06 -12.52 0.96
CA SER A 56 -23.82 -12.31 1.74
C SER A 56 -23.33 -10.86 1.63
N GLY A 57 -22.48 -10.41 2.56
CA GLY A 57 -21.90 -9.06 2.53
C GLY A 57 -21.23 -8.71 1.21
N GLY A 58 -20.47 -9.65 0.63
CA GLY A 58 -19.84 -9.46 -0.66
C GLY A 58 -20.82 -9.35 -1.84
N GLN A 59 -21.95 -10.10 -1.79
CA GLN A 59 -23.01 -9.97 -2.79
C GLN A 59 -23.72 -8.61 -2.66
N GLN A 60 -24.01 -8.17 -1.42
CA GLN A 60 -24.59 -6.85 -1.17
C GLN A 60 -23.70 -5.72 -1.69
N GLN A 61 -22.39 -5.83 -1.48
CA GLN A 61 -21.42 -4.89 -2.00
C GLN A 61 -21.43 -4.81 -3.52
N ARG A 62 -21.43 -5.96 -4.22
CA ARG A 62 -21.54 -6.01 -5.68
C ARG A 62 -22.84 -5.36 -6.19
N VAL A 63 -23.94 -5.52 -5.47
CA VAL A 63 -25.20 -4.81 -5.75
C VAL A 63 -25.04 -3.30 -5.61
N ALA A 64 -24.37 -2.83 -4.54
CA ALA A 64 -24.13 -1.41 -4.32
C ALA A 64 -23.25 -0.79 -5.42
N ILE A 65 -22.24 -1.53 -5.89
CA ILE A 65 -21.38 -1.11 -7.00
C ILE A 65 -22.20 -1.11 -8.30
N ALA A 66 -22.98 -2.19 -8.60
CA ALA A 66 -23.86 -2.26 -9.77
C ALA A 66 -24.84 -1.07 -9.82
N ARG A 67 -25.45 -0.72 -8.67
CA ARG A 67 -26.31 0.46 -8.51
C ARG A 67 -25.59 1.77 -8.83
N ALA A 68 -24.32 1.89 -8.44
CA ALA A 68 -23.54 3.09 -8.71
C ALA A 68 -23.12 3.23 -10.16
N ILE A 69 -22.79 2.12 -10.85
CA ILE A 69 -22.28 2.14 -12.23
C ILE A 69 -23.38 2.10 -13.30
N VAL A 70 -24.60 1.64 -12.97
CA VAL A 70 -25.70 1.48 -13.94
C VAL A 70 -26.06 2.78 -14.68
N SER A 71 -25.80 3.92 -14.03
CA SER A 71 -26.06 5.24 -14.60
C SER A 71 -24.89 5.80 -15.41
N GLU A 72 -23.85 5.01 -15.64
CA GLU A 72 -22.63 5.37 -16.37
C GLU A 72 -22.02 6.71 -15.89
N PRO A 73 -21.67 6.82 -14.60
CA PRO A 73 -21.19 8.07 -14.03
C PRO A 73 -19.82 8.43 -14.57
N ARG A 74 -19.52 9.73 -14.69
CA ARG A 74 -18.17 10.21 -15.01
C ARG A 74 -17.21 10.13 -13.82
N LEU A 75 -17.75 10.10 -12.60
CA LEU A 75 -17.02 10.01 -11.34
C LEU A 75 -17.70 9.01 -10.41
N LEU A 76 -16.93 8.05 -9.90
CA LEU A 76 -17.37 7.05 -8.92
C LEU A 76 -16.64 7.27 -7.60
N LEU A 77 -17.41 7.43 -6.51
CA LEU A 77 -16.90 7.61 -5.16
C LEU A 77 -17.09 6.31 -4.38
N LEU A 78 -16.00 5.73 -3.91
CA LEU A 78 -15.97 4.48 -3.14
C LEU A 78 -15.33 4.75 -1.77
N ASP A 79 -16.11 4.59 -0.71
CA ASP A 79 -15.69 4.80 0.66
C ASP A 79 -15.53 3.43 1.36
N GLU A 80 -14.29 3.00 1.54
CA GLU A 80 -13.89 1.69 2.09
C GLU A 80 -14.71 0.51 1.55
N PRO A 81 -14.85 0.37 0.21
CA PRO A 81 -15.83 -0.57 -0.36
C PRO A 81 -15.48 -2.04 -0.12
N LEU A 82 -14.23 -2.38 0.25
CA LEU A 82 -13.80 -3.77 0.43
C LEU A 82 -13.56 -4.15 1.90
N SER A 83 -13.79 -3.24 2.85
CA SER A 83 -13.46 -3.44 4.27
C SER A 83 -14.16 -4.63 4.93
N ASN A 84 -15.40 -4.93 4.52
CA ASN A 84 -16.23 -6.00 5.11
C ASN A 84 -16.13 -7.35 4.36
N LEU A 85 -15.14 -7.53 3.48
CA LEU A 85 -14.94 -8.76 2.71
C LEU A 85 -13.84 -9.63 3.30
N ASP A 86 -14.00 -10.95 3.13
CA ASP A 86 -12.91 -11.89 3.39
C ASP A 86 -11.74 -11.69 2.40
N ALA A 87 -10.57 -12.24 2.75
CA ALA A 87 -9.34 -12.02 2.00
C ALA A 87 -9.43 -12.48 0.54
N LYS A 88 -10.07 -13.63 0.27
CA LYS A 88 -10.19 -14.16 -1.09
C LYS A 88 -11.10 -13.28 -1.94
N LEU A 89 -12.27 -12.94 -1.43
CA LEU A 89 -13.25 -12.12 -2.14
C LEU A 89 -12.70 -10.69 -2.37
N ARG A 90 -11.88 -10.17 -1.45
CA ARG A 90 -11.20 -8.87 -1.60
C ARG A 90 -10.24 -8.86 -2.80
N VAL A 91 -9.49 -9.95 -3.00
CA VAL A 91 -8.61 -10.09 -4.18
C VAL A 91 -9.42 -10.07 -5.47
N ASP A 92 -10.52 -10.85 -5.54
CA ASP A 92 -11.36 -10.91 -6.72
C ASP A 92 -12.01 -9.55 -7.02
N MET A 93 -12.50 -8.86 -5.98
CA MET A 93 -13.14 -7.55 -6.14
C MET A 93 -12.16 -6.44 -6.55
N ARG A 94 -10.90 -6.48 -6.10
CA ARG A 94 -9.86 -5.56 -6.59
C ARG A 94 -9.65 -5.72 -8.10
N ALA A 95 -9.56 -6.96 -8.57
CA ALA A 95 -9.43 -7.24 -10.00
C ALA A 95 -10.64 -6.73 -10.80
N GLU A 96 -11.87 -6.94 -10.30
CA GLU A 96 -13.10 -6.48 -10.94
C GLU A 96 -13.19 -4.95 -11.00
N LEU A 97 -12.84 -4.24 -9.91
CA LEU A 97 -12.85 -2.77 -9.90
C LEU A 97 -11.80 -2.19 -10.86
N LYS A 98 -10.62 -2.81 -10.95
CA LYS A 98 -9.58 -2.41 -11.88
C LYS A 98 -10.01 -2.62 -13.33
N ARG A 99 -10.65 -3.76 -13.61
CA ARG A 99 -11.24 -4.06 -14.92
C ARG A 99 -12.34 -3.06 -15.27
N LEU A 100 -13.26 -2.79 -14.36
CA LEU A 100 -14.33 -1.80 -14.53
C LEU A 100 -13.76 -0.42 -14.91
N HIS A 101 -12.74 0.06 -14.18
CA HIS A 101 -12.09 1.32 -14.49
C HIS A 101 -11.51 1.34 -15.91
N HIS A 102 -10.82 0.25 -16.30
CA HIS A 102 -10.23 0.14 -17.64
C HIS A 102 -11.29 0.11 -18.76
N GLU A 103 -12.39 -0.62 -18.56
CA GLU A 103 -13.46 -0.75 -19.55
C GLU A 103 -14.31 0.52 -19.72
N THR A 104 -14.54 1.25 -18.63
CA THR A 104 -15.45 2.40 -18.64
C THR A 104 -14.74 3.76 -18.75
N GLY A 105 -13.46 3.83 -18.45
CA GLY A 105 -12.71 5.10 -18.33
C GLY A 105 -13.26 6.03 -17.23
N THR A 106 -14.10 5.51 -16.32
CA THR A 106 -14.71 6.29 -15.23
C THR A 106 -13.63 6.70 -14.23
N THR A 107 -13.57 7.99 -13.88
CA THR A 107 -12.71 8.43 -12.78
C THR A 107 -13.22 7.86 -11.46
N ILE A 108 -12.33 7.22 -10.68
CA ILE A 108 -12.67 6.63 -9.38
C ILE A 108 -11.89 7.34 -8.29
N ILE A 109 -12.61 7.87 -7.29
CA ILE A 109 -12.01 8.26 -6.01
C ILE A 109 -12.29 7.13 -5.02
N TYR A 110 -11.22 6.52 -4.53
CA TYR A 110 -11.26 5.34 -3.68
C TYR A 110 -10.63 5.66 -2.32
N VAL A 111 -11.42 5.58 -1.26
CA VAL A 111 -10.94 5.75 0.11
C VAL A 111 -10.69 4.37 0.72
N THR A 112 -9.52 4.16 1.28
CA THR A 112 -9.15 2.92 1.97
C THR A 112 -8.10 3.17 3.04
N HIS A 113 -8.06 2.32 4.04
CA HIS A 113 -6.96 2.18 4.99
C HIS A 113 -6.06 0.97 4.66
N ASP A 114 -6.41 0.18 3.65
CA ASP A 114 -5.60 -0.97 3.18
C ASP A 114 -4.55 -0.49 2.17
N GLN A 115 -3.29 -0.60 2.56
CA GLN A 115 -2.16 -0.17 1.74
C GLN A 115 -2.03 -0.97 0.44
N VAL A 116 -2.37 -2.28 0.49
CA VAL A 116 -2.31 -3.14 -0.71
C VAL A 116 -3.32 -2.68 -1.74
N GLU A 117 -4.52 -2.28 -1.30
CA GLU A 117 -5.53 -1.69 -2.19
C GLU A 117 -5.01 -0.39 -2.83
N ALA A 118 -4.50 0.53 -2.00
CA ALA A 118 -3.95 1.79 -2.48
C ALA A 118 -2.82 1.59 -3.49
N LEU A 119 -1.82 0.77 -3.16
CA LEU A 119 -0.64 0.55 -4.00
C LEU A 119 -0.95 -0.22 -5.30
N THR A 120 -1.92 -1.15 -5.28
CA THR A 120 -2.18 -2.03 -6.44
C THR A 120 -3.24 -1.50 -7.41
N MET A 121 -4.16 -0.66 -6.93
CA MET A 121 -5.33 -0.24 -7.72
C MET A 121 -5.23 1.18 -8.25
N SER A 122 -4.56 2.08 -7.54
CA SER A 122 -4.58 3.50 -7.88
C SER A 122 -3.53 3.90 -8.91
N THR A 123 -3.80 4.98 -9.62
CA THR A 123 -2.81 5.69 -10.47
C THR A 123 -2.08 6.78 -9.68
N ARG A 124 -2.73 7.33 -8.66
CA ARG A 124 -2.16 8.30 -7.71
C ARG A 124 -2.76 8.06 -6.32
N ILE A 125 -1.92 8.18 -5.30
CA ILE A 125 -2.32 8.07 -3.90
C ILE A 125 -2.19 9.45 -3.25
N ALA A 126 -3.24 9.87 -2.54
CA ALA A 126 -3.22 11.02 -1.66
C ALA A 126 -3.19 10.54 -0.21
N LEU A 127 -2.06 10.72 0.46
CA LEU A 127 -1.88 10.34 1.85
C LEU A 127 -2.27 11.50 2.77
N TYR A 128 -3.14 11.22 3.73
CA TYR A 128 -3.58 12.18 4.73
C TYR A 128 -3.12 11.80 6.13
N ARG A 129 -2.78 12.81 6.94
CA ARG A 129 -2.49 12.67 8.37
C ARG A 129 -3.27 13.74 9.12
N LYS A 130 -4.14 13.33 10.04
CA LYS A 130 -4.96 14.26 10.88
C LYS A 130 -5.74 15.32 10.07
N GLY A 131 -6.22 14.94 8.89
CA GLY A 131 -6.98 15.85 8.02
C GLY A 131 -6.13 16.71 7.07
N GLU A 132 -4.81 16.67 7.18
CA GLU A 132 -3.88 17.40 6.31
C GLU A 132 -3.32 16.47 5.22
N LEU A 133 -3.19 17.00 4.02
CA LEU A 133 -2.58 16.29 2.89
C LEU A 133 -1.06 16.27 3.06
N VAL A 134 -0.48 15.08 3.18
CA VAL A 134 0.97 14.89 3.38
C VAL A 134 1.71 14.73 2.06
N GLN A 135 1.23 13.84 1.19
CA GLN A 135 1.86 13.55 -0.10
C GLN A 135 0.83 13.10 -1.13
N VAL A 136 1.03 13.49 -2.39
CA VAL A 136 0.29 12.95 -3.56
C VAL A 136 1.30 12.50 -4.59
N ALA A 137 1.34 11.19 -4.86
CA ALA A 137 2.29 10.61 -5.79
C ALA A 137 1.72 9.34 -6.47
N PRO A 138 2.32 8.86 -7.58
CA PRO A 138 2.13 7.50 -8.05
C PRO A 138 2.53 6.47 -6.98
N PRO A 139 1.94 5.26 -6.98
CA PRO A 139 2.19 4.26 -5.93
C PRO A 139 3.67 3.95 -5.68
N LEU A 140 4.44 3.68 -6.73
CA LEU A 140 5.86 3.34 -6.59
C LEU A 140 6.68 4.53 -6.09
N GLU A 141 6.39 5.74 -6.53
CA GLU A 141 7.08 6.93 -6.03
C GLU A 141 6.80 7.15 -4.54
N LEU A 142 5.54 6.96 -4.11
CA LEU A 142 5.18 7.06 -2.69
C LEU A 142 5.89 6.02 -1.83
N TYR A 143 6.09 4.82 -2.37
CA TYR A 143 6.76 3.69 -1.71
C TYR A 143 8.28 3.88 -1.64
N ASP A 144 8.89 4.21 -2.78
CA ASP A 144 10.35 4.31 -2.93
C ASP A 144 10.89 5.64 -2.36
N ASN A 145 10.15 6.75 -2.56
CA ASN A 145 10.60 8.10 -2.21
C ASN A 145 9.56 8.86 -1.36
N PRO A 146 9.25 8.34 -0.15
CA PRO A 146 8.33 9.00 0.77
C PRO A 146 8.92 10.35 1.22
N VAL A 147 8.10 11.42 1.21
CA VAL A 147 8.58 12.78 1.52
C VAL A 147 9.09 12.95 2.94
N ASN A 148 8.65 12.09 3.88
CA ASN A 148 9.04 12.16 5.29
C ASN A 148 8.95 10.80 5.99
N LEU A 149 9.44 10.74 7.25
CA LEU A 149 9.41 9.55 8.09
C LEU A 149 8.00 8.99 8.26
N TYR A 150 6.98 9.84 8.41
CA TYR A 150 5.60 9.39 8.57
C TYR A 150 5.11 8.62 7.34
N THR A 151 5.35 9.15 6.13
CA THR A 151 4.97 8.45 4.89
C THR A 151 5.71 7.13 4.74
N ALA A 152 7.01 7.13 5.06
CA ALA A 152 7.86 5.94 5.00
C ALA A 152 7.36 4.81 5.92
N ASP A 153 6.99 5.17 7.17
CA ASP A 153 6.49 4.23 8.17
C ASP A 153 5.08 3.72 7.83
N PHE A 154 4.22 4.64 7.36
CA PHE A 154 2.83 4.31 7.06
C PHE A 154 2.69 3.42 5.82
N ILE A 155 3.55 3.55 4.82
CA ILE A 155 3.48 2.80 3.55
C ILE A 155 4.44 1.62 3.57
N GLY A 156 3.90 0.42 3.44
CA GLY A 156 4.64 -0.84 3.40
C GLY A 156 4.23 -1.81 4.52
N ASN A 157 4.23 -3.10 4.21
CA ASN A 157 3.92 -4.17 5.17
C ASN A 157 4.89 -5.34 4.94
N PRO A 158 5.82 -5.60 5.89
CA PRO A 158 6.06 -4.84 7.12
C PRO A 158 6.51 -3.39 6.88
N SER A 159 6.43 -2.56 7.95
CA SER A 159 6.94 -1.18 7.91
C SER A 159 8.44 -1.13 7.64
N ILE A 160 8.91 0.00 7.13
CA ILE A 160 10.33 0.28 6.89
C ILE A 160 11.14 0.21 8.20
N ASN A 161 12.35 -0.29 8.13
CA ASN A 161 13.30 -0.25 9.26
C ASN A 161 13.91 1.14 9.38
N PHE A 162 13.94 1.71 10.58
CA PHE A 162 14.60 2.97 10.85
C PHE A 162 15.86 2.77 11.69
N VAL A 163 16.98 3.30 11.22
CA VAL A 163 18.28 3.26 11.91
C VAL A 163 18.82 4.67 12.05
N LYS A 164 19.12 5.07 13.27
CA LYS A 164 19.70 6.39 13.55
C LYS A 164 21.17 6.42 13.13
N GLY A 165 21.62 7.58 12.68
CA GLY A 165 22.99 7.84 12.29
C GLY A 165 23.33 9.32 12.30
N THR A 166 24.57 9.62 11.96
CA THR A 166 25.05 11.00 11.79
C THR A 166 25.65 11.13 10.41
N ALA A 167 25.24 12.15 9.68
CA ALA A 167 25.73 12.44 8.34
C ALA A 167 26.71 13.61 8.36
N GLN A 168 27.78 13.47 7.59
CA GLN A 168 28.66 14.58 7.19
C GLN A 168 28.37 14.92 5.74
N VAL A 169 27.83 16.11 5.52
CA VAL A 169 27.46 16.62 4.19
C VAL A 169 28.54 17.54 3.66
N GLU A 170 28.99 17.27 2.45
CA GLU A 170 30.00 18.02 1.71
C GLU A 170 29.49 18.36 0.31
N ALA A 171 30.25 19.19 -0.43
CA ALA A 171 29.86 19.59 -1.79
C ALA A 171 29.65 18.41 -2.75
N GLY A 172 30.40 17.31 -2.58
CA GLY A 172 30.35 16.12 -3.44
C GLY A 172 29.30 15.09 -3.04
N GLY A 173 28.68 15.22 -1.85
CA GLY A 173 27.72 14.23 -1.38
C GLY A 173 27.60 14.15 0.13
N MET A 174 27.26 12.98 0.64
CA MET A 174 27.02 12.75 2.08
C MET A 174 27.65 11.42 2.50
N ARG A 175 28.30 11.42 3.67
CA ARG A 175 28.75 10.21 4.35
C ARG A 175 27.95 10.03 5.63
N VAL A 176 27.39 8.86 5.84
CA VAL A 176 26.55 8.54 7.00
C VAL A 176 27.21 7.43 7.80
N ASP A 177 27.39 7.67 9.09
CA ASP A 177 27.85 6.70 10.08
C ASP A 177 26.66 6.20 10.93
N SER A 178 26.50 4.88 11.04
CA SER A 178 25.39 4.25 11.78
C SER A 178 25.76 2.82 12.22
N SER A 179 24.82 2.13 12.91
CA SER A 179 24.98 0.69 13.22
C SER A 179 24.99 -0.21 11.98
N LEU A 180 24.61 0.30 10.82
CA LEU A 180 24.72 -0.43 9.52
C LEU A 180 26.11 -0.27 8.88
N GLY A 181 27.03 0.43 9.53
CA GLY A 181 28.34 0.79 8.99
C GLY A 181 28.36 2.20 8.40
N GLN A 182 29.40 2.47 7.64
CA GLN A 182 29.61 3.75 6.96
C GLN A 182 29.07 3.68 5.53
N LEU A 183 28.16 4.58 5.18
CA LEU A 183 27.52 4.67 3.87
C LEU A 183 27.90 5.98 3.20
N GLY A 184 28.24 5.92 1.90
CA GLY A 184 28.55 7.08 1.07
C GLY A 184 27.48 7.28 -0.02
N PHE A 185 27.06 8.54 -0.21
CA PHE A 185 26.07 8.91 -1.22
C PHE A 185 26.54 10.12 -2.02
N GLU A 186 26.29 10.10 -3.32
CA GLU A 186 26.64 11.19 -4.22
C GLU A 186 25.63 12.35 -4.11
N ARG A 187 26.08 13.56 -4.46
CA ARG A 187 25.19 14.74 -4.44
C ARG A 187 23.97 14.59 -5.35
N GLY A 188 24.10 13.85 -6.45
CA GLY A 188 23.01 13.56 -7.39
C GLY A 188 21.87 12.73 -6.81
N ASP A 189 22.14 11.95 -5.76
CA ASP A 189 21.13 11.13 -5.08
C ASP A 189 20.37 11.91 -3.99
N MET A 190 20.79 13.13 -3.68
CA MET A 190 20.23 13.95 -2.60
C MET A 190 19.06 14.81 -3.09
N THR A 191 18.10 15.05 -2.19
CA THR A 191 16.96 15.93 -2.46
C THR A 191 17.36 17.43 -2.34
N GLU A 192 16.48 18.31 -2.79
CA GLU A 192 16.63 19.76 -2.59
C GLU A 192 16.56 20.16 -1.10
N ALA A 193 15.87 19.36 -0.27
CA ALA A 193 15.77 19.56 1.17
C ALA A 193 17.06 19.21 1.93
N ALA A 194 18.02 18.55 1.28
CA ALA A 194 19.27 18.15 1.91
C ALA A 194 20.13 19.37 2.27
N PRO A 195 20.79 19.35 3.46
CA PRO A 195 21.74 20.39 3.85
C PRO A 195 22.85 20.58 2.80
N GLN A 196 23.39 21.80 2.68
CA GLN A 196 24.48 22.09 1.75
C GLN A 196 25.83 21.59 2.29
N SER A 197 26.03 21.65 3.61
CA SER A 197 27.25 21.22 4.28
C SER A 197 27.03 21.09 5.79
N GLY A 198 27.92 20.38 6.47
CA GLY A 198 27.96 20.24 7.93
C GLY A 198 27.52 18.88 8.43
N SER A 199 27.48 18.75 9.76
CA SER A 199 27.03 17.53 10.45
C SER A 199 25.55 17.61 10.76
N VAL A 200 24.82 16.54 10.48
CA VAL A 200 23.38 16.47 10.74
C VAL A 200 22.98 15.07 11.22
N ASP A 201 22.07 15.00 12.20
CA ASP A 201 21.50 13.75 12.66
C ASP A 201 20.49 13.26 11.62
N VAL A 202 20.63 11.99 11.27
CA VAL A 202 19.82 11.36 10.23
C VAL A 202 19.16 10.06 10.70
N THR A 203 18.10 9.71 10.03
CA THR A 203 17.42 8.42 10.14
C THR A 203 17.47 7.72 8.78
N ILE A 204 18.14 6.57 8.75
CA ILE A 204 18.22 5.72 7.56
C ILE A 204 16.98 4.85 7.52
N GLY A 205 16.29 4.81 6.39
CA GLY A 205 15.15 3.93 6.13
C GLY A 205 15.54 2.79 5.17
N VAL A 206 15.36 1.54 5.61
CA VAL A 206 15.61 0.35 4.79
C VAL A 206 14.37 -0.54 4.78
N ARG A 207 13.83 -0.82 3.60
CA ARG A 207 12.66 -1.71 3.48
C ARG A 207 13.04 -3.14 3.87
N PRO A 208 12.15 -3.91 4.54
CA PRO A 208 12.41 -5.29 4.95
C PRO A 208 12.85 -6.22 3.81
N GLU A 209 12.29 -6.04 2.62
CA GLU A 209 12.62 -6.82 1.41
C GLU A 209 13.91 -6.37 0.71
N GLN A 210 14.48 -5.23 1.11
CA GLN A 210 15.80 -4.75 0.64
C GLN A 210 16.94 -5.30 1.50
N LEU A 211 16.63 -5.85 2.67
CA LEU A 211 17.58 -6.54 3.51
C LEU A 211 17.68 -8.00 3.08
N SER A 212 18.90 -8.47 2.87
CA SER A 212 19.23 -9.90 2.74
C SER A 212 19.88 -10.41 4.02
N ILE A 213 19.76 -11.71 4.28
CA ILE A 213 20.27 -12.37 5.47
C ILE A 213 21.12 -13.58 5.10
N SER A 214 22.28 -13.75 5.74
CA SER A 214 23.20 -14.88 5.55
C SER A 214 23.73 -15.38 6.89
N ARG A 215 24.09 -16.67 6.95
CA ARG A 215 24.80 -17.26 8.08
C ARG A 215 26.32 -17.05 8.03
N GLN A 216 26.81 -16.52 6.91
CA GLN A 216 28.24 -16.25 6.70
C GLN A 216 28.43 -14.80 6.26
N ALA A 217 29.49 -14.18 6.77
CA ALA A 217 29.90 -12.87 6.30
C ALA A 217 30.52 -12.99 4.90
N ASP A 218 30.16 -12.08 4.03
CA ASP A 218 30.75 -11.92 2.69
C ASP A 218 30.66 -10.44 2.27
N ASP A 219 31.10 -10.12 1.04
CA ASP A 219 31.07 -8.75 0.53
C ASP A 219 29.65 -8.17 0.40
N ALA A 220 28.64 -9.04 0.31
CA ALA A 220 27.23 -8.65 0.23
C ALA A 220 26.52 -8.62 1.60
N HIS A 221 27.07 -9.33 2.62
CA HIS A 221 26.50 -9.46 3.97
C HIS A 221 27.53 -9.12 5.02
N TRP A 222 27.56 -7.85 5.44
CA TRP A 222 28.61 -7.30 6.33
C TRP A 222 28.14 -6.79 7.69
N VAL A 223 26.81 -6.65 7.90
CA VAL A 223 26.25 -6.15 9.16
C VAL A 223 25.98 -7.33 10.07
N GLU A 224 26.81 -7.50 11.09
CA GLU A 224 26.63 -8.57 12.10
C GLU A 224 25.38 -8.31 12.95
N GLY A 225 24.61 -9.37 13.18
CA GLY A 225 23.41 -9.34 14.00
C GLY A 225 23.09 -10.70 14.63
N ARG A 226 22.05 -10.71 15.46
CA ARG A 226 21.51 -11.93 16.04
C ARG A 226 20.02 -12.01 15.83
N VAL A 227 19.55 -13.18 15.44
CA VAL A 227 18.14 -13.45 15.26
C VAL A 227 17.41 -13.30 16.59
N TYR A 228 16.40 -12.46 16.64
CA TYR A 228 15.48 -12.36 17.77
C TYR A 228 14.30 -13.34 17.58
N SER A 229 13.70 -13.37 16.38
CA SER A 229 12.63 -14.30 16.02
C SER A 229 12.58 -14.53 14.52
N GLY A 230 12.25 -15.75 14.11
CA GLY A 230 11.94 -16.12 12.73
C GLY A 230 10.49 -16.62 12.63
N MET A 231 9.72 -16.05 11.70
CA MET A 231 8.31 -16.37 11.49
C MET A 231 8.07 -16.79 10.03
N PRO A 232 8.24 -18.08 9.70
CA PRO A 232 7.93 -18.57 8.36
C PRO A 232 6.42 -18.56 8.12
N ALA A 233 5.99 -17.93 7.02
CA ALA A 233 4.60 -17.81 6.60
C ALA A 233 4.31 -18.53 5.27
N GLY A 234 5.12 -19.55 4.93
CA GLY A 234 4.98 -20.36 3.72
C GLY A 234 5.70 -19.74 2.53
N SER A 235 5.18 -18.69 1.93
CA SER A 235 5.81 -18.01 0.78
C SER A 235 6.95 -17.07 1.16
N GLU A 236 7.00 -16.65 2.41
CA GLU A 236 7.99 -15.71 2.94
C GLU A 236 8.29 -16.02 4.40
N THR A 237 9.44 -15.57 4.88
CA THR A 237 9.84 -15.60 6.28
C THR A 237 10.14 -14.19 6.76
N LEU A 238 9.48 -13.76 7.84
CA LEU A 238 9.83 -12.52 8.52
C LEU A 238 10.83 -12.84 9.62
N VAL A 239 12.01 -12.22 9.56
CA VAL A 239 13.08 -12.43 10.53
C VAL A 239 13.35 -11.12 11.24
N SER A 240 13.18 -11.09 12.56
CA SER A 240 13.62 -9.97 13.39
C SER A 240 15.05 -10.20 13.83
N VAL A 241 15.94 -9.28 13.51
CA VAL A 241 17.39 -9.35 13.79
C VAL A 241 17.78 -8.17 14.65
N ARG A 242 18.51 -8.43 15.73
CA ARG A 242 19.11 -7.39 16.59
C ARG A 242 20.49 -7.05 16.07
N VAL A 243 20.71 -5.76 15.74
CA VAL A 243 21.98 -5.18 15.31
C VAL A 243 22.33 -4.06 16.31
N GLY A 244 23.27 -4.31 17.21
CA GLY A 244 23.50 -3.43 18.36
C GLY A 244 22.22 -3.27 19.19
N ASP A 245 21.79 -2.01 19.38
CA ASP A 245 20.56 -1.67 20.09
C ASP A 245 19.33 -1.55 19.16
N THR A 246 19.49 -1.79 17.86
CA THR A 246 18.42 -1.64 16.86
C THR A 246 17.84 -3.00 16.48
N MET A 247 16.50 -3.06 16.38
CA MET A 247 15.79 -4.21 15.86
C MET A 247 15.44 -3.97 14.38
N LEU A 248 15.86 -4.89 13.51
CA LEU A 248 15.57 -4.85 12.08
C LEU A 248 14.69 -6.03 11.67
N THR A 249 13.72 -5.76 10.83
CA THR A 249 12.89 -6.79 10.19
C THR A 249 13.39 -7.06 8.79
N VAL A 250 13.70 -8.31 8.50
CA VAL A 250 14.06 -8.82 7.17
C VAL A 250 12.88 -9.60 6.62
N LYS A 251 12.57 -9.40 5.35
CA LYS A 251 11.57 -10.18 4.62
C LYS A 251 12.28 -11.03 3.57
N GLU A 252 12.42 -12.32 3.86
CA GLU A 252 13.06 -13.31 3.00
C GLU A 252 12.00 -14.11 2.24
N LEU A 253 12.25 -14.42 0.97
CA LEU A 253 11.38 -15.29 0.19
C LEU A 253 11.57 -16.77 0.59
N GLY A 254 10.46 -17.48 0.69
CA GLY A 254 10.45 -18.89 1.06
C GLY A 254 10.30 -19.13 2.56
N SER A 255 10.40 -20.40 2.95
CA SER A 255 10.21 -20.85 4.33
C SER A 255 11.55 -21.28 4.92
N THR A 256 12.30 -20.33 5.48
CA THR A 256 13.58 -20.55 6.14
C THR A 256 13.40 -20.58 7.66
N HIS A 257 14.05 -21.51 8.33
CA HIS A 257 14.02 -21.60 9.79
C HIS A 257 15.28 -20.98 10.38
N TYR A 258 15.11 -20.06 11.32
CA TYR A 258 16.15 -19.42 12.11
C TYR A 258 15.93 -19.70 13.58
N ALA A 259 16.99 -20.07 14.30
CA ALA A 259 16.94 -20.24 15.75
C ALA A 259 17.08 -18.88 16.45
N SER A 260 16.49 -18.75 17.64
CA SER A 260 16.72 -17.56 18.47
C SER A 260 18.21 -17.46 18.86
N ASP A 261 18.73 -16.21 18.88
CA ASP A 261 20.15 -15.88 19.15
C ASP A 261 21.15 -16.44 18.13
N GLU A 262 20.68 -17.01 16.99
CA GLU A 262 21.54 -17.43 15.89
C GLU A 262 22.32 -16.23 15.33
N PRO A 263 23.67 -16.31 15.20
CA PRO A 263 24.45 -15.24 14.59
C PRO A 263 24.17 -15.24 13.07
N VAL A 264 23.94 -14.03 12.55
CA VAL A 264 23.65 -13.79 11.13
C VAL A 264 24.31 -12.50 10.68
N TYR A 265 24.42 -12.36 9.36
CA TYR A 265 24.93 -11.17 8.70
C TYR A 265 23.87 -10.62 7.76
N LEU A 266 23.65 -9.32 7.82
CA LEU A 266 22.72 -8.61 6.95
C LEU A 266 23.48 -7.88 5.84
N GLY A 267 22.87 -7.86 4.66
CA GLY A 267 23.32 -7.10 3.53
C GLY A 267 22.18 -6.29 2.92
N PHE A 268 22.54 -5.22 2.23
CA PHE A 268 21.60 -4.40 1.48
C PHE A 268 22.32 -3.56 0.43
N ASN A 269 21.58 -3.09 -0.57
CA ASN A 269 22.13 -2.14 -1.54
C ASN A 269 22.03 -0.72 -0.97
N PRO A 270 23.15 -0.01 -0.73
CA PRO A 270 23.12 1.36 -0.22
C PRO A 270 22.33 2.35 -1.11
N LYS A 271 22.25 2.09 -2.41
CA LYS A 271 21.44 2.92 -3.31
C LYS A 271 19.94 2.83 -3.02
N LYS A 272 19.47 1.68 -2.49
CA LYS A 272 18.07 1.39 -2.18
C LYS A 272 17.60 1.85 -0.80
N VAL A 273 18.42 2.60 -0.06
CA VAL A 273 18.00 3.16 1.23
C VAL A 273 17.54 4.61 1.07
N ASN A 274 16.61 5.01 1.91
CA ASN A 274 16.22 6.40 2.10
C ASN A 274 17.04 7.00 3.27
N VAL A 275 17.34 8.30 3.22
CA VAL A 275 17.89 9.01 4.37
C VAL A 275 17.02 10.23 4.66
N PHE A 276 16.63 10.37 5.90
CA PHE A 276 15.81 11.48 6.39
C PHE A 276 16.61 12.32 7.38
N GLU A 277 16.45 13.62 7.38
CA GLU A 277 16.94 14.46 8.47
C GLU A 277 16.09 14.21 9.71
N THR A 278 16.70 13.83 10.84
CA THR A 278 15.95 13.42 12.05
C THR A 278 15.09 14.55 12.61
N LYS A 279 15.55 15.81 12.55
CA LYS A 279 14.85 16.96 13.14
C LYS A 279 13.62 17.39 12.33
N SER A 280 13.75 17.52 11.02
CA SER A 280 12.65 17.93 10.12
C SER A 280 11.78 16.77 9.70
N GLU A 281 12.23 15.54 9.88
CA GLU A 281 11.65 14.28 9.37
C GLU A 281 11.63 14.18 7.83
N ASN A 282 12.17 15.15 7.10
CA ASN A 282 12.11 15.19 5.64
C ASN A 282 13.14 14.27 4.99
N LEU A 283 12.75 13.72 3.83
CA LEU A 283 13.66 12.97 2.97
C LEU A 283 14.77 13.87 2.45
N ILE A 284 16.02 13.46 2.64
CA ILE A 284 17.22 14.15 2.14
C ILE A 284 18.02 13.33 1.12
N LYS A 285 17.75 12.03 0.97
CA LYS A 285 18.34 11.16 -0.06
C LYS A 285 17.31 10.18 -0.60
N TYR A 286 17.16 10.16 -1.93
CA TYR A 286 16.27 9.27 -2.66
C TYR A 286 16.75 7.79 -2.65
N CYS A 287 15.80 6.87 -2.75
CA CYS A 287 16.02 5.49 -3.17
C CYS A 287 16.24 5.50 -4.69
N VAL A 288 17.41 5.05 -5.19
CA VAL A 288 17.81 5.10 -6.60
C VAL A 288 17.99 3.71 -7.19
#